data_b129ec9da0624c3c00f9cdb260c360a0
#
_entry.id   b129ec9da0624c3c00f9cdb260c360a0
#
_cell.length_a   1.000
_cell.length_b   1.000
_cell.length_c   1.000
_cell.angle_alpha   90.00
_cell.angle_beta   90.00
_cell.angle_gamma   90.00
#
_symmetry.space_group_name_H-M   'P 1'
#
loop_
_entity.id
_entity.type
_entity.pdbx_description
1 polymer ?
#
loop_
_entity_poly.entity_id
_entity_poly.type
_entity_poly.pdbx_seq_one_letter_code
_entity_poly.pdbx_strand_id
1 'polypeptide(L)'
;ESYLNAICILESSDTPSAGDRSTSDSSKEQAAAMLELAWLQLWLGDDVDDAERRVSEAASRSEMDDDARARFDGWILFRQGYLDDAITTLTPLKDDDPAARLGLAMVLQEQGMLQDAARDYLTLSTEAAGTLIGIWSQHRLGELLGSPVPLNEEAAAMTALVDSIPRVVDRYAQDPRLAISFRMEPVRIDVAPYEEVAIALEFTNKTAMPMAISPEGPLRELLLLRPDVRVTGMSPLQYGPFVYNIGRRLRLEPHESIVLKLDLRISWVGRVLNLFPLEGANVLLTALNNFVVTNNNSIMKTTFEPSMLGTEVTAAPIRVDGVRVTDDWAAKVIVSTKNATFDSGTMTNMALLAAALARDSLNENEAVLSPQTRDASARAIVDAFQRCDFIQQAWLLSVIRNSDSLKEIQSMAVAKQNRLVIMILLIRLLEQIDNNLILEDPLLTASLRSDDPSIRGLAEWIERRVQQLLDMELAAQQRRNEQE
;
A
#
# COMPACT_ATOMS: atom_id res chain seq x y z
N GLU A 1 -3.30 30.88 5.08
CA GLU A 1 -4.41 30.18 4.37
C GLU A 1 -4.76 28.84 5.01
N SER A 2 -3.78 27.99 5.37
CA SER A 2 -4.04 26.67 6.02
C SER A 2 -4.68 26.81 7.41
N TYR A 3 -4.36 27.85 8.16
CA TYR A 3 -4.90 28.13 9.49
C TYR A 3 -6.34 28.67 9.42
N LEU A 4 -6.63 29.56 8.48
CA LEU A 4 -7.98 30.06 8.20
C LEU A 4 -8.91 28.92 7.73
N ASN A 5 -8.40 28.01 6.91
CA ASN A 5 -9.15 26.81 6.50
C ASN A 5 -9.45 25.88 7.68
N ALA A 6 -8.52 25.70 8.62
CA ALA A 6 -8.76 24.88 9.82
C ALA A 6 -9.84 25.51 10.74
N ILE A 7 -9.88 26.83 10.86
CA ILE A 7 -10.91 27.54 11.60
C ILE A 7 -12.27 27.50 10.90
N CYS A 8 -12.33 27.68 9.57
CA CYS A 8 -13.56 27.48 8.81
C CYS A 8 -14.11 26.05 8.93
N ILE A 9 -13.24 25.04 9.01
CA ILE A 9 -13.64 23.65 9.25
C ILE A 9 -14.19 23.47 10.67
N LEU A 10 -13.60 24.12 11.68
CA LEU A 10 -14.09 24.10 13.07
C LEU A 10 -15.41 24.88 13.24
N GLU A 11 -15.59 25.99 12.55
CA GLU A 11 -16.83 26.78 12.54
C GLU A 11 -17.96 26.10 11.73
N SER A 12 -17.63 25.34 10.68
CA SER A 12 -18.62 24.60 9.88
C SER A 12 -19.08 23.28 10.51
N SER A 13 -18.43 22.82 11.58
CA SER A 13 -18.80 21.59 12.30
C SER A 13 -19.95 21.73 13.32
N ASP A 14 -20.70 22.82 13.30
CA ASP A 14 -21.92 23.02 14.10
C ASP A 14 -23.13 22.16 13.65
N THR A 15 -22.94 21.19 12.76
CA THR A 15 -23.93 20.13 12.50
C THR A 15 -23.66 18.93 13.43
N PRO A 16 -24.59 18.57 14.31
CA PRO A 16 -24.40 17.47 15.25
C PRO A 16 -24.39 16.14 14.52
N SER A 17 -23.22 15.62 14.18
CA SER A 17 -23.07 14.20 13.84
C SER A 17 -22.87 13.41 15.12
N ALA A 18 -23.82 12.54 15.39
CA ALA A 18 -23.90 11.67 16.55
C ALA A 18 -22.64 10.79 16.68
N GLY A 19 -21.82 11.07 17.70
CA GLY A 19 -20.68 10.25 18.10
C GLY A 19 -19.93 10.96 19.22
N ASP A 20 -20.39 10.77 20.42
CA ASP A 20 -19.84 10.87 21.77
C ASP A 20 -18.40 11.41 21.93
N ARG A 21 -18.13 12.66 21.50
CA ARG A 21 -17.10 13.52 22.07
C ARG A 21 -17.82 14.52 22.98
N SER A 22 -17.37 14.62 24.24
CA SER A 22 -18.00 15.53 25.19
C SER A 22 -18.02 16.94 24.59
N THR A 23 -19.16 17.61 24.63
CA THR A 23 -19.33 18.98 24.10
C THR A 23 -18.37 20.00 24.76
N SER A 24 -17.79 19.66 25.92
CA SER A 24 -16.78 20.45 26.63
C SER A 24 -15.41 20.46 25.93
N ASP A 25 -14.98 19.36 25.30
CA ASP A 25 -13.67 19.28 24.67
C ASP A 25 -13.66 20.03 23.33
N SER A 26 -14.74 19.96 22.56
CA SER A 26 -14.92 20.74 21.34
C SER A 26 -14.91 22.25 21.59
N SER A 27 -15.54 22.70 22.70
CA SER A 27 -15.57 24.11 23.09
C SER A 27 -14.17 24.63 23.45
N LYS A 28 -13.35 23.83 24.15
CA LYS A 28 -11.97 24.19 24.49
C LYS A 28 -11.06 24.25 23.26
N GLU A 29 -11.18 23.30 22.34
CA GLU A 29 -10.41 23.31 21.09
C GLU A 29 -10.73 24.54 20.23
N GLN A 30 -12.00 24.93 20.15
CA GLN A 30 -12.43 26.14 19.46
C GLN A 30 -11.89 27.42 20.14
N ALA A 31 -11.94 27.49 21.46
CA ALA A 31 -11.39 28.62 22.20
C ALA A 31 -9.87 28.76 21.97
N ALA A 32 -9.13 27.66 22.00
CA ALA A 32 -7.69 27.65 21.73
C ALA A 32 -7.38 28.14 20.30
N ALA A 33 -8.13 27.70 19.29
CA ALA A 33 -7.94 28.14 17.91
C ALA A 33 -8.25 29.63 17.72
N MET A 34 -9.27 30.15 18.41
CA MET A 34 -9.60 31.60 18.43
C MET A 34 -8.47 32.41 19.02
N LEU A 35 -7.87 31.97 20.15
CA LEU A 35 -6.76 32.65 20.79
C LEU A 35 -5.49 32.67 19.92
N GLU A 36 -5.21 31.59 19.24
CA GLU A 36 -4.06 31.55 18.31
C GLU A 36 -4.25 32.50 17.12
N LEU A 37 -5.45 32.58 16.58
CA LEU A 37 -5.74 33.55 15.52
C LEU A 37 -5.66 34.98 16.01
N ALA A 38 -6.24 35.29 17.17
CA ALA A 38 -6.14 36.61 17.79
C ALA A 38 -4.67 37.00 18.04
N TRP A 39 -3.86 36.05 18.51
CA TRP A 39 -2.41 36.25 18.67
C TRP A 39 -1.72 36.62 17.35
N LEU A 40 -1.98 35.91 16.27
CA LEU A 40 -1.38 36.21 14.97
C LEU A 40 -1.84 37.55 14.41
N GLN A 41 -3.11 37.91 14.58
CA GLN A 41 -3.64 39.22 14.18
C GLN A 41 -3.00 40.36 14.98
N LEU A 42 -2.86 40.21 16.28
CA LEU A 42 -2.16 41.21 17.12
C LEU A 42 -0.68 41.31 16.78
N TRP A 43 0.00 40.18 16.54
CA TRP A 43 1.43 40.20 16.18
C TRP A 43 1.68 40.86 14.83
N LEU A 44 0.90 40.53 13.82
CA LEU A 44 1.04 41.09 12.47
C LEU A 44 0.50 42.54 12.36
N GLY A 45 -0.33 42.95 13.30
CA GLY A 45 -0.94 44.25 13.32
C GLY A 45 -2.15 44.40 12.42
N ASP A 46 -2.80 43.30 12.09
CA ASP A 46 -4.05 43.26 11.35
C ASP A 46 -5.23 43.37 12.34
N ASP A 47 -6.33 43.92 11.92
CA ASP A 47 -7.66 43.92 12.52
C ASP A 47 -7.72 43.70 14.04
N VAL A 48 -7.31 44.74 14.81
CA VAL A 48 -7.23 44.69 16.27
C VAL A 48 -8.60 44.47 16.90
N ASP A 49 -9.65 45.04 16.32
CA ASP A 49 -11.03 44.93 16.83
C ASP A 49 -11.53 43.47 16.71
N ASP A 50 -11.19 42.80 15.61
CA ASP A 50 -11.51 41.38 15.44
C ASP A 50 -10.73 40.51 16.41
N ALA A 51 -9.45 40.80 16.64
CA ALA A 51 -8.63 40.10 17.63
C ALA A 51 -9.22 40.23 19.04
N GLU A 52 -9.60 41.46 19.49
CA GLU A 52 -10.21 41.71 20.79
C GLU A 52 -11.55 40.96 20.94
N ARG A 53 -12.37 40.96 19.88
CA ARG A 53 -13.62 40.21 19.88
C ARG A 53 -13.38 38.70 20.03
N ARG A 54 -12.38 38.13 19.33
CA ARG A 54 -12.03 36.72 19.44
C ARG A 54 -11.51 36.34 20.81
N VAL A 55 -10.70 37.17 21.45
CA VAL A 55 -10.22 36.95 22.82
C VAL A 55 -11.42 36.93 23.80
N SER A 56 -12.34 37.87 23.65
CA SER A 56 -13.56 37.94 24.50
C SER A 56 -14.45 36.70 24.29
N GLU A 57 -14.62 36.26 23.06
CA GLU A 57 -15.43 35.11 22.74
C GLU A 57 -14.75 33.79 23.24
N ALA A 58 -13.45 33.64 23.10
CA ALA A 58 -12.71 32.51 23.64
C ALA A 58 -12.81 32.42 25.16
N ALA A 59 -12.68 33.57 25.86
CA ALA A 59 -12.84 33.66 27.31
C ALA A 59 -14.26 33.29 27.79
N SER A 60 -15.27 33.49 26.95
CA SER A 60 -16.65 33.06 27.27
C SER A 60 -16.86 31.54 27.12
N ARG A 61 -16.06 30.88 26.29
CA ARG A 61 -16.17 29.43 25.99
C ARG A 61 -15.27 28.56 26.86
N SER A 62 -14.17 29.09 27.36
CA SER A 62 -13.22 28.37 28.20
C SER A 62 -12.60 29.31 29.22
N GLU A 63 -12.28 28.78 30.40
CA GLU A 63 -11.53 29.51 31.41
C GLU A 63 -10.14 29.89 30.87
N MET A 64 -9.82 31.17 30.89
CA MET A 64 -8.54 31.73 30.48
C MET A 64 -7.70 32.03 31.71
N ASP A 65 -6.44 31.60 31.68
CA ASP A 65 -5.45 31.93 32.70
C ASP A 65 -5.23 33.47 32.77
N ASP A 66 -5.00 33.97 33.97
CA ASP A 66 -4.86 35.43 34.20
C ASP A 66 -3.64 36.01 33.47
N ASP A 67 -2.53 35.24 33.37
CA ASP A 67 -1.32 35.66 32.65
C ASP A 67 -1.57 35.70 31.13
N ALA A 68 -2.29 34.68 30.60
CA ALA A 68 -2.69 34.69 29.21
C ALA A 68 -3.62 35.85 28.86
N ARG A 69 -4.55 36.19 29.76
CA ARG A 69 -5.43 37.37 29.62
C ARG A 69 -4.62 38.64 29.59
N ALA A 70 -3.76 38.86 30.61
CA ALA A 70 -2.92 40.04 30.69
C ALA A 70 -2.00 40.19 29.46
N ARG A 71 -1.49 39.07 28.90
CA ARG A 71 -0.73 39.09 27.64
C ARG A 71 -1.57 39.67 26.50
N PHE A 72 -2.78 39.17 26.28
CA PHE A 72 -3.64 39.65 25.21
C PHE A 72 -4.03 41.11 25.42
N ASP A 73 -4.39 41.51 26.65
CA ASP A 73 -4.72 42.89 27.00
C ASP A 73 -3.53 43.83 26.71
N GLY A 74 -2.33 43.44 27.09
CA GLY A 74 -1.11 44.22 26.79
C GLY A 74 -0.84 44.36 25.30
N TRP A 75 -1.07 43.31 24.49
CA TRP A 75 -0.92 43.39 23.02
C TRP A 75 -2.03 44.26 22.38
N ILE A 76 -3.27 44.20 22.86
CA ILE A 76 -4.37 45.08 22.41
C ILE A 76 -4.05 46.52 22.71
N LEU A 77 -3.62 46.84 23.93
CA LEU A 77 -3.20 48.16 24.33
C LEU A 77 -2.06 48.71 23.43
N PHE A 78 -1.08 47.87 23.15
CA PHE A 78 0.02 48.19 22.23
C PHE A 78 -0.51 48.57 20.85
N ARG A 79 -1.38 47.75 20.27
CA ARG A 79 -1.94 47.98 18.93
C ARG A 79 -2.89 49.19 18.87
N GLN A 80 -3.52 49.51 19.97
CA GLN A 80 -4.35 50.72 20.12
C GLN A 80 -3.53 52.00 20.39
N GLY A 81 -2.20 51.88 20.55
CA GLY A 81 -1.28 53.00 20.77
C GLY A 81 -1.12 53.43 22.21
N TYR A 82 -1.69 52.70 23.19
CA TYR A 82 -1.52 52.97 24.63
C TYR A 82 -0.22 52.34 25.16
N LEU A 83 0.93 52.93 24.73
CA LEU A 83 2.24 52.31 24.91
C LEU A 83 2.63 52.15 26.40
N ASP A 84 2.35 53.17 27.27
CA ASP A 84 2.71 53.11 28.69
C ASP A 84 1.89 52.06 29.44
N ASP A 85 0.60 51.95 29.11
CA ASP A 85 -0.27 50.92 29.70
C ASP A 85 0.13 49.50 29.22
N ALA A 86 0.51 49.36 27.96
CA ALA A 86 1.03 48.12 27.42
C ALA A 86 2.32 47.66 28.13
N ILE A 87 3.28 48.59 28.39
CA ILE A 87 4.51 48.30 29.15
C ILE A 87 4.14 47.83 30.57
N THR A 88 3.24 48.53 31.23
CA THR A 88 2.84 48.19 32.58
C THR A 88 2.22 46.80 32.67
N THR A 89 1.43 46.42 31.66
CA THR A 89 0.73 45.15 31.60
C THR A 89 1.67 43.98 31.21
N LEU A 90 2.61 44.20 30.26
CA LEU A 90 3.47 43.15 29.74
C LEU A 90 4.74 42.89 30.58
N THR A 91 5.22 43.92 31.30
CA THR A 91 6.48 43.82 32.07
C THR A 91 6.47 42.67 33.11
N PRO A 92 5.40 42.44 33.89
CA PRO A 92 5.35 41.33 34.85
C PRO A 92 5.45 39.95 34.22
N LEU A 93 5.08 39.78 32.94
CA LEU A 93 4.99 38.49 32.24
C LEU A 93 6.26 38.18 31.45
N LYS A 94 7.14 39.13 31.22
CA LYS A 94 8.24 39.01 30.24
C LYS A 94 9.21 37.88 30.50
N ASP A 95 9.39 37.44 31.74
CA ASP A 95 10.39 36.44 32.11
C ASP A 95 9.87 35.03 31.87
N ASP A 96 8.56 34.82 31.91
CA ASP A 96 7.92 33.52 31.77
C ASP A 96 7.19 33.33 30.42
N ASP A 97 6.86 34.44 29.74
CA ASP A 97 6.10 34.42 28.48
C ASP A 97 6.86 35.09 27.32
N PRO A 98 7.41 34.31 26.36
CA PRO A 98 8.11 34.83 25.17
C PRO A 98 7.24 35.80 24.33
N ALA A 99 5.91 35.58 24.27
CA ALA A 99 5.02 36.43 23.51
C ALA A 99 4.79 37.79 24.21
N ALA A 100 4.73 37.82 25.54
CA ALA A 100 4.68 39.06 26.32
C ALA A 100 5.98 39.86 26.20
N ARG A 101 7.16 39.20 26.28
CA ARG A 101 8.46 39.82 26.07
C ARG A 101 8.59 40.39 24.65
N LEU A 102 8.07 39.67 23.62
CA LEU A 102 8.05 40.18 22.26
C LEU A 102 7.23 41.45 22.13
N GLY A 103 6.03 41.49 22.71
CA GLY A 103 5.19 42.66 22.75
C GLY A 103 5.89 43.85 23.43
N LEU A 104 6.50 43.61 24.58
CA LEU A 104 7.28 44.63 25.29
C LEU A 104 8.44 45.17 24.45
N ALA A 105 9.23 44.30 23.78
CA ALA A 105 10.30 44.71 22.91
C ALA A 105 9.82 45.59 21.74
N MET A 106 8.66 45.27 21.16
CA MET A 106 8.06 46.06 20.09
C MET A 106 7.58 47.43 20.58
N VAL A 107 6.94 47.47 21.75
CA VAL A 107 6.51 48.73 22.38
C VAL A 107 7.70 49.64 22.69
N LEU A 108 8.77 49.09 23.30
CA LEU A 108 10.00 49.81 23.59
C LEU A 108 10.65 50.35 22.32
N GLN A 109 10.63 49.57 21.25
CA GLN A 109 11.14 50.03 19.94
C GLN A 109 10.33 51.22 19.40
N GLU A 110 8.99 51.20 19.51
CA GLU A 110 8.15 52.32 19.08
C GLU A 110 8.32 53.58 19.93
N GLN A 111 8.61 53.42 21.21
CA GLN A 111 8.97 54.54 22.08
C GLN A 111 10.38 55.10 21.85
N GLY A 112 11.17 54.45 20.94
CA GLY A 112 12.54 54.85 20.67
C GLY A 112 13.56 54.36 21.70
N MET A 113 13.19 53.51 22.63
CA MET A 113 14.05 52.89 23.65
C MET A 113 14.81 51.69 23.03
N LEU A 114 15.61 51.98 21.99
CA LEU A 114 16.20 50.96 21.11
C LEU A 114 17.15 49.99 21.83
N GLN A 115 17.85 50.45 22.89
CA GLN A 115 18.77 49.60 23.65
C GLN A 115 18.05 48.55 24.46
N ASP A 116 16.94 48.89 25.07
CA ASP A 116 16.14 47.96 25.84
C ASP A 116 15.37 47.01 24.95
N ALA A 117 14.80 47.48 23.85
CA ALA A 117 14.21 46.65 22.81
C ALA A 117 15.22 45.63 22.25
N ALA A 118 16.45 46.09 21.93
CA ALA A 118 17.50 45.20 21.41
C ALA A 118 17.90 44.11 22.42
N ARG A 119 17.90 44.40 23.73
CA ARG A 119 18.18 43.44 24.81
C ARG A 119 17.10 42.38 24.87
N ASP A 120 15.83 42.76 24.80
CA ASP A 120 14.71 41.79 24.81
C ASP A 120 14.67 40.96 23.54
N TYR A 121 14.93 41.53 22.36
CA TYR A 121 15.10 40.73 21.12
C TYR A 121 16.28 39.78 21.18
N LEU A 122 17.41 40.15 21.78
CA LEU A 122 18.55 39.25 21.96
C LEU A 122 18.19 38.07 22.86
N THR A 123 17.53 38.35 23.97
CA THR A 123 17.07 37.32 24.90
C THR A 123 16.12 36.36 24.19
N LEU A 124 15.11 36.85 23.47
CA LEU A 124 14.18 36.02 22.71
C LEU A 124 14.88 35.19 21.62
N SER A 125 15.86 35.77 20.93
CA SER A 125 16.61 35.05 19.88
C SER A 125 17.46 33.89 20.44
N THR A 126 17.80 33.93 21.72
CA THR A 126 18.60 32.90 22.39
C THR A 126 17.73 31.89 23.15
N GLU A 127 16.77 32.36 23.97
CA GLU A 127 15.93 31.52 24.81
C GLU A 127 14.80 30.82 24.04
N ALA A 128 14.24 31.49 23.02
CA ALA A 128 13.21 30.94 22.13
C ALA A 128 13.77 30.54 20.75
N ALA A 129 15.06 30.21 20.66
CA ALA A 129 15.73 29.82 19.43
C ALA A 129 14.98 28.67 18.73
N GLY A 130 14.79 28.79 17.39
CA GLY A 130 14.04 27.79 16.60
C GLY A 130 12.53 27.97 16.60
N THR A 131 11.96 28.85 17.43
CA THR A 131 10.55 29.25 17.33
C THR A 131 10.39 30.44 16.37
N LEU A 132 9.15 30.67 15.90
CA LEU A 132 8.86 31.84 15.06
C LEU A 132 9.20 33.16 15.77
N ILE A 133 8.93 33.26 17.09
CA ILE A 133 9.27 34.42 17.91
C ILE A 133 10.78 34.66 17.94
N GLY A 134 11.59 33.60 18.18
CA GLY A 134 13.04 33.71 18.22
C GLY A 134 13.65 34.11 16.89
N ILE A 135 13.20 33.48 15.80
CA ILE A 135 13.68 33.79 14.42
C ILE A 135 13.32 35.22 14.05
N TRP A 136 12.09 35.65 14.33
CA TRP A 136 11.65 37.02 14.05
C TRP A 136 12.42 38.04 14.89
N SER A 137 12.64 37.76 16.18
CA SER A 137 13.41 38.62 17.08
C SER A 137 14.86 38.76 16.64
N GLN A 138 15.49 37.66 16.15
CA GLN A 138 16.83 37.71 15.58
C GLN A 138 16.90 38.62 14.33
N HIS A 139 15.87 38.56 13.47
CA HIS A 139 15.79 39.41 12.28
C HIS A 139 15.65 40.89 12.69
N ARG A 140 14.73 41.20 13.63
CA ARG A 140 14.51 42.56 14.12
C ARG A 140 15.76 43.12 14.83
N LEU A 141 16.45 42.29 15.59
CA LEU A 141 17.74 42.69 16.19
C LEU A 141 18.78 43.04 15.15
N GLY A 142 18.87 42.25 14.07
CA GLY A 142 19.75 42.54 12.93
C GLY A 142 19.40 43.86 12.25
N GLU A 143 18.14 44.19 12.05
CA GLU A 143 17.67 45.47 11.54
C GLU A 143 18.06 46.65 12.46
N LEU A 144 17.90 46.54 13.77
CA LEU A 144 18.27 47.56 14.76
C LEU A 144 19.80 47.77 14.79
N LEU A 145 20.59 46.71 14.65
CA LEU A 145 22.05 46.78 14.66
C LEU A 145 22.64 47.18 13.30
N GLY A 146 21.84 47.20 12.23
CA GLY A 146 22.29 47.45 10.86
C GLY A 146 23.17 46.32 10.28
N SER A 147 23.22 45.18 10.93
CA SER A 147 23.98 44.01 10.49
C SER A 147 23.31 42.71 11.00
N PRO A 148 23.39 41.60 10.22
CA PRO A 148 22.87 40.35 10.69
C PRO A 148 23.53 39.90 12.01
N VAL A 149 22.74 39.39 12.93
CA VAL A 149 23.24 38.81 14.18
C VAL A 149 24.03 37.54 13.84
N PRO A 150 25.31 37.42 14.25
CA PRO A 150 26.09 36.23 13.96
C PRO A 150 25.46 35.00 14.60
N LEU A 151 25.40 33.90 13.84
CA LEU A 151 24.95 32.60 14.36
C LEU A 151 25.96 32.11 15.41
N ASN A 152 25.47 31.41 16.45
CA ASN A 152 26.37 30.69 17.33
C ASN A 152 27.07 29.54 16.57
N GLU A 153 28.12 28.94 17.16
CA GLU A 153 28.92 27.92 16.49
C GLU A 153 28.09 26.70 16.07
N GLU A 154 27.13 26.29 16.89
CA GLU A 154 26.27 25.14 16.57
C GLU A 154 25.31 25.46 15.41
N ALA A 155 24.66 26.62 15.44
CA ALA A 155 23.76 27.07 14.38
C ALA A 155 24.54 27.28 13.05
N ALA A 156 25.76 27.83 13.11
CA ALA A 156 26.62 27.94 11.96
C ALA A 156 27.01 26.58 11.38
N ALA A 157 27.37 25.63 12.24
CA ALA A 157 27.68 24.24 11.82
C ALA A 157 26.47 23.55 11.19
N MET A 158 25.27 23.71 11.77
CA MET A 158 24.02 23.17 11.21
C MET A 158 23.69 23.80 9.86
N THR A 159 23.84 25.14 9.73
CA THR A 159 23.64 25.83 8.45
C THR A 159 24.61 25.31 7.40
N ALA A 160 25.89 25.19 7.75
CA ALA A 160 26.89 24.62 6.83
C ALA A 160 26.56 23.18 6.42
N LEU A 161 26.03 22.35 7.34
CA LEU A 161 25.58 21.00 7.06
C LEU A 161 24.39 21.01 6.08
N VAL A 162 23.38 21.84 6.31
CA VAL A 162 22.21 21.99 5.43
C VAL A 162 22.65 22.48 4.04
N ASP A 163 23.53 23.49 3.98
CA ASP A 163 24.07 24.02 2.72
C ASP A 163 24.93 23.00 1.96
N SER A 164 25.49 22.02 2.68
CA SER A 164 26.24 20.91 2.06
C SER A 164 25.34 19.89 1.38
N ILE A 165 24.04 19.86 1.69
CA ILE A 165 23.08 18.95 1.06
C ILE A 165 22.90 19.40 -0.41
N PRO A 166 23.17 18.50 -1.37
CA PRO A 166 23.01 18.84 -2.77
C PRO A 166 21.57 19.27 -3.07
N ARG A 167 21.35 20.46 -3.61
CA ARG A 167 20.00 20.96 -3.98
C ARG A 167 19.26 20.07 -4.99
N VAL A 168 19.97 19.15 -5.62
CA VAL A 168 19.35 18.11 -6.47
C VAL A 168 18.38 17.22 -5.70
N VAL A 169 18.54 17.08 -4.37
CA VAL A 169 17.62 16.31 -3.53
C VAL A 169 16.20 16.89 -3.56
N ASP A 170 16.08 18.22 -3.57
CA ASP A 170 14.76 18.90 -3.67
C ASP A 170 14.08 18.59 -5.00
N ARG A 171 14.86 18.48 -6.08
CA ARG A 171 14.34 18.11 -7.40
C ARG A 171 13.85 16.67 -7.43
N TYR A 172 14.51 15.75 -6.71
CA TYR A 172 14.05 14.36 -6.62
C TYR A 172 12.73 14.23 -5.85
N ALA A 173 12.50 15.09 -4.86
CA ALA A 173 11.23 15.13 -4.14
C ALA A 173 10.09 15.69 -5.03
N GLN A 174 10.39 16.64 -5.92
CA GLN A 174 9.42 17.20 -6.86
C GLN A 174 9.10 16.27 -8.04
N ASP A 175 10.10 15.57 -8.58
CA ASP A 175 9.92 14.57 -9.64
C ASP A 175 10.71 13.28 -9.32
N PRO A 176 10.06 12.26 -8.77
CA PRO A 176 10.70 10.99 -8.41
C PRO A 176 11.39 10.28 -9.57
N ARG A 177 10.96 10.53 -10.81
CA ARG A 177 11.56 9.94 -12.03
C ARG A 177 12.97 10.46 -12.30
N LEU A 178 13.35 11.57 -11.70
CA LEU A 178 14.74 12.06 -11.73
C LEU A 178 15.65 11.21 -10.84
N ALA A 179 15.11 10.62 -9.77
CA ALA A 179 15.88 9.79 -8.85
C ALA A 179 15.83 8.30 -9.21
N ILE A 180 14.64 7.80 -9.53
CA ILE A 180 14.39 6.39 -9.78
C ILE A 180 13.75 6.23 -11.16
N SER A 181 14.35 5.38 -12.00
CA SER A 181 13.66 4.83 -13.16
C SER A 181 13.06 3.49 -12.78
N PHE A 182 11.77 3.34 -13.00
CA PHE A 182 11.07 2.08 -12.90
C PHE A 182 10.48 1.74 -14.28
N ARG A 183 10.83 0.57 -14.81
CA ARG A 183 10.33 0.03 -16.07
C ARG A 183 9.78 -1.37 -15.85
N MET A 184 8.83 -1.71 -16.68
CA MET A 184 8.18 -3.01 -16.63
C MET A 184 7.89 -3.48 -18.05
N GLU A 185 8.44 -4.62 -18.42
CA GLU A 185 8.30 -5.18 -19.76
C GLU A 185 7.98 -6.68 -19.69
N PRO A 186 7.05 -7.19 -20.52
CA PRO A 186 6.82 -8.62 -20.60
C PRO A 186 8.05 -9.32 -21.16
N VAL A 187 8.43 -10.46 -20.58
CA VAL A 187 9.51 -11.28 -21.11
C VAL A 187 9.15 -11.84 -22.50
N ARG A 188 7.85 -12.14 -22.69
CA ARG A 188 7.25 -12.52 -23.97
C ARG A 188 5.86 -11.91 -24.08
N ILE A 189 5.52 -11.38 -25.25
CA ILE A 189 4.21 -10.78 -25.51
C ILE A 189 3.17 -11.85 -25.84
N ASP A 190 3.55 -12.84 -26.61
CA ASP A 190 2.70 -13.98 -27.00
C ASP A 190 3.20 -15.24 -26.28
N VAL A 191 2.30 -15.92 -25.60
CA VAL A 191 2.58 -17.07 -24.74
C VAL A 191 1.56 -18.16 -25.01
N ALA A 192 2.00 -19.40 -25.13
CA ALA A 192 1.09 -20.53 -25.22
C ALA A 192 0.50 -20.88 -23.83
N PRO A 193 -0.64 -21.61 -23.78
CA PRO A 193 -1.19 -22.09 -22.52
C PRO A 193 -0.15 -22.89 -21.72
N TYR A 194 -0.15 -22.70 -20.38
CA TYR A 194 0.77 -23.31 -19.43
C TYR A 194 2.24 -22.92 -19.57
N GLU A 195 2.61 -22.11 -20.57
CA GLU A 195 3.94 -21.50 -20.61
C GLU A 195 4.14 -20.44 -19.54
N GLU A 196 5.37 -20.02 -19.38
CA GLU A 196 5.72 -19.00 -18.40
C GLU A 196 5.19 -17.63 -18.82
N VAL A 197 4.36 -17.03 -17.95
CA VAL A 197 3.88 -15.64 -18.08
C VAL A 197 4.70 -14.80 -17.12
N ALA A 198 5.72 -14.13 -17.64
CA ALA A 198 6.67 -13.41 -16.81
C ALA A 198 6.88 -11.97 -17.27
N ILE A 199 7.18 -11.11 -16.30
CA ILE A 199 7.47 -9.68 -16.48
C ILE A 199 8.86 -9.40 -15.92
N ALA A 200 9.66 -8.65 -16.66
CA ALA A 200 10.89 -8.05 -16.19
C ALA A 200 10.59 -6.70 -15.54
N LEU A 201 11.01 -6.55 -14.29
CA LEU A 201 10.94 -5.31 -13.50
C LEU A 201 12.35 -4.73 -13.44
N GLU A 202 12.56 -3.55 -13.97
CA GLU A 202 13.85 -2.87 -13.95
C GLU A 202 13.77 -1.62 -13.07
N PHE A 203 14.61 -1.57 -12.05
CA PHE A 203 14.80 -0.38 -11.20
C PHE A 203 16.21 0.16 -11.42
N THR A 204 16.31 1.45 -11.74
CA THR A 204 17.59 2.14 -11.94
C THR A 204 17.71 3.31 -10.99
N ASN A 205 18.79 3.36 -10.21
CA ASN A 205 19.18 4.54 -9.46
C ASN A 205 19.81 5.55 -10.43
N LYS A 206 19.12 6.66 -10.71
CA LYS A 206 19.62 7.74 -11.60
C LYS A 206 20.49 8.75 -10.89
N THR A 207 20.61 8.63 -9.57
CA THR A 207 21.35 9.61 -8.76
C THR A 207 22.85 9.28 -8.68
N ALA A 208 23.64 10.27 -8.30
CA ALA A 208 25.05 10.08 -7.99
C ALA A 208 25.30 9.54 -6.56
N MET A 209 24.25 9.23 -5.81
CA MET A 209 24.32 8.73 -4.45
C MET A 209 23.75 7.30 -4.37
N PRO A 210 24.26 6.44 -3.48
CA PRO A 210 23.64 5.15 -3.21
C PRO A 210 22.21 5.33 -2.71
N MET A 211 21.30 4.46 -3.16
CA MET A 211 19.88 4.50 -2.81
C MET A 211 19.50 3.26 -2.01
N ALA A 212 19.01 3.45 -0.80
CA ALA A 212 18.55 2.34 0.03
C ALA A 212 17.25 1.71 -0.51
N ILE A 213 17.18 0.38 -0.41
CA ILE A 213 15.95 -0.40 -0.62
C ILE A 213 15.53 -0.89 0.75
N SER A 214 14.51 -0.26 1.34
CA SER A 214 14.03 -0.59 2.69
C SER A 214 12.63 -0.01 2.92
N PRO A 215 11.91 -0.42 3.97
CA PRO A 215 10.58 0.12 4.29
C PRO A 215 10.54 1.65 4.42
N GLU A 216 11.61 2.24 4.96
CA GLU A 216 11.77 3.69 5.18
C GLU A 216 12.66 4.36 4.12
N GLY A 217 13.17 3.60 3.15
CA GLY A 217 14.08 4.10 2.12
C GLY A 217 13.39 4.84 0.98
N PRO A 218 14.20 5.51 0.12
CA PRO A 218 13.71 6.16 -1.10
C PRO A 218 13.04 5.16 -2.07
N LEU A 219 13.48 3.92 -2.08
CA LEU A 219 12.83 2.81 -2.78
C LEU A 219 12.36 1.79 -1.73
N ARG A 220 11.05 1.64 -1.61
CA ARG A 220 10.46 0.62 -0.73
C ARG A 220 10.56 -0.76 -1.36
N GLU A 221 10.74 -1.77 -0.52
CA GLU A 221 10.87 -3.17 -0.94
C GLU A 221 9.55 -3.82 -1.41
N LEU A 222 8.42 -3.18 -1.15
CA LEU A 222 7.11 -3.66 -1.53
C LEU A 222 6.60 -2.94 -2.78
N LEU A 223 6.21 -3.74 -3.78
CA LEU A 223 5.61 -3.31 -5.02
C LEU A 223 4.15 -3.77 -5.05
N LEU A 224 3.21 -2.85 -5.30
CA LEU A 224 1.81 -3.19 -5.51
C LEU A 224 1.59 -3.52 -6.98
N LEU A 225 1.01 -4.68 -7.24
CA LEU A 225 0.70 -5.18 -8.58
C LEU A 225 -0.82 -5.24 -8.77
N ARG A 226 -1.30 -4.65 -9.86
CA ARG A 226 -2.71 -4.61 -10.27
C ARG A 226 -2.87 -5.29 -11.62
N PRO A 227 -3.09 -6.59 -11.69
CA PRO A 227 -3.37 -7.27 -12.94
C PRO A 227 -4.82 -7.04 -13.39
N ASP A 228 -5.01 -6.79 -14.68
CA ASP A 228 -6.29 -6.89 -15.40
C ASP A 228 -6.21 -8.10 -16.33
N VAL A 229 -6.95 -9.15 -16.01
CA VAL A 229 -6.98 -10.40 -16.78
C VAL A 229 -8.31 -10.53 -17.48
N ARG A 230 -8.26 -10.54 -18.81
CA ARG A 230 -9.44 -10.68 -19.67
C ARG A 230 -9.38 -11.99 -20.42
N VAL A 231 -10.20 -12.93 -20.00
CA VAL A 231 -10.37 -14.21 -20.69
C VAL A 231 -11.37 -14.04 -21.82
N THR A 232 -11.05 -14.58 -23.01
CA THR A 232 -11.90 -14.47 -24.19
C THR A 232 -13.26 -15.13 -23.96
N GLY A 233 -14.33 -14.39 -24.25
CA GLY A 233 -15.71 -14.87 -24.08
C GLY A 233 -16.27 -14.81 -22.66
N MET A 234 -15.51 -14.24 -21.70
CA MET A 234 -15.94 -14.12 -20.32
C MET A 234 -16.09 -12.65 -19.89
N SER A 235 -16.94 -12.42 -18.90
CA SER A 235 -17.00 -11.13 -18.23
C SER A 235 -15.68 -10.83 -17.51
N PRO A 236 -15.26 -9.55 -17.41
CA PRO A 236 -14.02 -9.20 -16.71
C PRO A 236 -14.00 -9.74 -15.27
N LEU A 237 -12.93 -10.43 -14.92
CA LEU A 237 -12.74 -10.97 -13.58
C LEU A 237 -12.16 -9.88 -12.67
N GLN A 238 -12.84 -9.60 -11.58
CA GLN A 238 -12.40 -8.60 -10.60
C GLN A 238 -11.68 -9.29 -9.44
N TYR A 239 -10.36 -9.34 -9.52
CA TYR A 239 -9.51 -9.76 -8.40
C TYR A 239 -8.75 -8.55 -7.83
N GLY A 240 -8.47 -8.61 -6.53
CA GLY A 240 -7.71 -7.56 -5.86
C GLY A 240 -6.25 -7.50 -6.29
N PRO A 241 -5.59 -6.36 -6.02
CA PRO A 241 -4.15 -6.25 -6.21
C PRO A 241 -3.40 -7.22 -5.28
N PHE A 242 -2.15 -7.50 -5.60
CA PHE A 242 -1.26 -8.25 -4.71
C PHE A 242 0.08 -7.54 -4.57
N VAL A 243 0.79 -7.87 -3.49
CA VAL A 243 2.08 -7.24 -3.17
C VAL A 243 3.21 -8.21 -3.52
N TYR A 244 4.26 -7.68 -4.16
CA TYR A 244 5.49 -8.39 -4.46
C TYR A 244 6.65 -7.73 -3.71
N ASN A 245 7.48 -8.55 -3.04
CA ASN A 245 8.66 -8.07 -2.33
C ASN A 245 9.89 -8.09 -3.26
N ILE A 246 10.47 -6.91 -3.51
CA ILE A 246 11.69 -6.72 -4.32
C ILE A 246 12.96 -6.70 -3.47
N GLY A 247 12.86 -6.83 -2.15
CA GLY A 247 13.92 -6.66 -1.16
C GLY A 247 15.03 -7.70 -1.20
N ARG A 248 15.61 -7.97 -2.39
CA ARG A 248 16.76 -8.88 -2.56
C ARG A 248 18.12 -8.19 -2.37
N ARG A 249 18.14 -6.87 -2.32
CA ARG A 249 19.33 -6.04 -2.08
C ARG A 249 18.98 -4.95 -1.09
N LEU A 250 19.96 -4.53 -0.31
CA LEU A 250 19.79 -3.46 0.67
C LEU A 250 19.92 -2.07 0.04
N ARG A 251 20.62 -1.94 -1.09
CA ARG A 251 20.81 -0.67 -1.79
C ARG A 251 21.17 -0.86 -3.27
N LEU A 252 20.95 0.19 -4.04
CA LEU A 252 21.46 0.37 -5.40
C LEU A 252 22.59 1.40 -5.37
N GLU A 253 23.73 1.08 -5.97
CA GLU A 253 24.83 2.03 -6.15
C GLU A 253 24.44 3.13 -7.16
N PRO A 254 25.19 4.24 -7.24
CA PRO A 254 24.95 5.28 -8.24
C PRO A 254 24.88 4.71 -9.64
N HIS A 255 23.82 5.06 -10.37
CA HIS A 255 23.57 4.62 -11.75
C HIS A 255 23.42 3.09 -11.95
N GLU A 256 23.28 2.34 -10.87
CA GLU A 256 23.07 0.90 -10.94
C GLU A 256 21.62 0.58 -11.28
N SER A 257 21.44 -0.48 -12.09
CA SER A 257 20.14 -1.09 -12.38
C SER A 257 20.07 -2.51 -11.83
N ILE A 258 18.90 -2.88 -11.32
CA ILE A 258 18.53 -4.26 -11.03
C ILE A 258 17.38 -4.69 -11.93
N VAL A 259 17.45 -5.92 -12.46
CA VAL A 259 16.35 -6.53 -13.18
C VAL A 259 15.86 -7.73 -12.39
N LEU A 260 14.58 -7.74 -12.10
CA LEU A 260 13.89 -8.81 -11.40
C LEU A 260 12.88 -9.46 -12.35
N LYS A 261 12.88 -10.78 -12.40
CA LYS A 261 11.88 -11.53 -13.15
C LYS A 261 10.75 -11.92 -12.22
N LEU A 262 9.54 -11.46 -12.52
CA LEU A 262 8.31 -11.82 -11.85
C LEU A 262 7.55 -12.84 -12.67
N ASP A 263 7.41 -14.05 -12.15
CA ASP A 263 6.56 -15.09 -12.73
C ASP A 263 5.13 -14.94 -12.20
N LEU A 264 4.20 -14.56 -13.07
CA LEU A 264 2.80 -14.35 -12.70
C LEU A 264 2.05 -15.66 -12.41
N ARG A 265 2.62 -16.83 -12.78
CA ARG A 265 1.99 -18.13 -12.50
C ARG A 265 1.87 -18.44 -11.01
N ILE A 266 2.73 -17.86 -10.17
CA ILE A 266 2.67 -18.03 -8.71
C ILE A 266 1.57 -17.18 -8.03
N SER A 267 0.89 -16.32 -8.78
CA SER A 267 -0.18 -15.44 -8.31
C SER A 267 -1.56 -15.98 -8.72
N TRP A 268 -2.62 -15.25 -8.32
CA TRP A 268 -3.97 -15.55 -8.79
C TRP A 268 -4.12 -15.46 -10.33
N VAL A 269 -3.27 -14.67 -11.00
CA VAL A 269 -3.23 -14.60 -12.48
C VAL A 269 -2.97 -15.98 -13.06
N GLY A 270 -1.95 -16.70 -12.57
CA GLY A 270 -1.66 -18.05 -13.01
C GLY A 270 -2.82 -19.03 -12.75
N ARG A 271 -3.53 -18.87 -11.62
CA ARG A 271 -4.73 -19.68 -11.35
C ARG A 271 -5.82 -19.45 -12.40
N VAL A 272 -6.10 -18.19 -12.76
CA VAL A 272 -7.09 -17.86 -13.78
C VAL A 272 -6.68 -18.45 -15.13
N LEU A 273 -5.44 -18.27 -15.54
CA LEU A 273 -4.94 -18.83 -16.82
C LEU A 273 -5.02 -20.37 -16.85
N ASN A 274 -4.74 -21.03 -15.74
CA ASN A 274 -4.86 -22.49 -15.62
C ASN A 274 -6.32 -22.96 -15.57
N LEU A 275 -7.24 -22.11 -15.10
CA LEU A 275 -8.67 -22.41 -15.10
C LEU A 275 -9.29 -22.31 -16.50
N PHE A 276 -8.77 -21.44 -17.36
CA PHE A 276 -9.30 -21.17 -18.69
C PHE A 276 -8.23 -21.30 -19.79
N PRO A 277 -7.54 -22.46 -19.88
CA PRO A 277 -6.39 -22.59 -20.77
C PRO A 277 -6.79 -22.72 -22.25
N LEU A 278 -8.08 -22.96 -22.55
CA LEU A 278 -8.58 -23.14 -23.89
C LEU A 278 -9.05 -21.85 -24.53
N GLU A 279 -9.50 -20.89 -23.73
CA GLU A 279 -10.21 -19.69 -24.17
C GLU A 279 -9.26 -18.57 -24.61
N GLY A 280 -8.01 -18.63 -24.20
CA GLY A 280 -7.05 -17.54 -24.37
C GLY A 280 -7.35 -16.34 -23.47
N ALA A 281 -6.35 -15.51 -23.23
CA ALA A 281 -6.48 -14.37 -22.36
C ALA A 281 -5.54 -13.22 -22.73
N ASN A 282 -5.89 -12.00 -22.31
CA ASN A 282 -5.01 -10.85 -22.29
C ASN A 282 -4.73 -10.46 -20.82
N VAL A 283 -3.46 -10.32 -20.49
CA VAL A 283 -3.00 -9.91 -19.16
C VAL A 283 -2.32 -8.56 -19.26
N LEU A 284 -2.92 -7.54 -18.67
CA LEU A 284 -2.32 -6.22 -18.50
C LEU A 284 -1.90 -6.09 -17.04
N LEU A 285 -0.65 -5.70 -16.78
CA LEU A 285 -0.15 -5.49 -15.44
C LEU A 285 0.24 -4.03 -15.24
N THR A 286 -0.31 -3.43 -14.21
CA THR A 286 0.11 -2.12 -13.68
C THR A 286 0.80 -2.34 -12.34
N ALA A 287 1.94 -1.70 -12.16
CA ALA A 287 2.71 -1.77 -10.93
C ALA A 287 2.90 -0.38 -10.32
N LEU A 288 2.79 -0.29 -9.01
CA LEU A 288 2.98 0.93 -8.22
C LEU A 288 4.06 0.67 -7.18
N ASN A 289 5.20 1.39 -7.30
CA ASN A 289 6.22 1.40 -6.27
C ASN A 289 5.93 2.50 -5.23
N ASN A 290 6.56 2.42 -4.07
CA ASN A 290 6.44 3.42 -3.00
C ASN A 290 4.99 3.85 -2.74
N PHE A 291 4.08 2.90 -2.66
CA PHE A 291 2.67 3.17 -2.40
C PHE A 291 2.40 3.42 -0.91
N VAL A 292 1.31 4.13 -0.63
CA VAL A 292 0.73 4.29 0.70
C VAL A 292 -0.67 3.69 0.72
N VAL A 293 -1.06 3.18 1.88
CA VAL A 293 -2.38 2.60 2.10
C VAL A 293 -3.22 3.63 2.81
N THR A 294 -4.28 4.08 2.16
CA THR A 294 -5.27 5.00 2.72
C THR A 294 -6.56 4.24 3.02
N ASN A 295 -6.94 4.22 4.29
CA ASN A 295 -8.21 3.64 4.73
C ASN A 295 -9.25 4.76 4.84
N ASN A 296 -10.23 4.73 3.96
CA ASN A 296 -11.37 5.62 4.08
C ASN A 296 -12.41 4.96 4.98
N ASN A 297 -12.42 5.35 6.27
CA ASN A 297 -13.30 4.79 7.29
C ASN A 297 -14.80 4.98 6.98
N SER A 298 -15.17 5.98 6.15
CA SER A 298 -16.56 6.24 5.77
C SER A 298 -17.12 5.28 4.73
N ILE A 299 -16.25 4.56 3.98
CA ILE A 299 -16.69 3.66 2.88
C ILE A 299 -16.15 2.22 3.08
N MET A 300 -15.40 1.93 4.14
CA MET A 300 -14.66 0.65 4.34
C MET A 300 -13.80 0.26 3.12
N LYS A 301 -13.31 1.23 2.38
CA LYS A 301 -12.54 0.99 1.15
C LYS A 301 -11.06 1.31 1.41
N THR A 302 -10.23 0.29 1.29
CA THR A 302 -8.79 0.45 1.25
C THR A 302 -8.38 0.93 -0.16
N THR A 303 -7.75 2.08 -0.24
CA THR A 303 -7.16 2.60 -1.48
C THR A 303 -5.63 2.58 -1.39
N PHE A 304 -5.00 2.42 -2.55
CA PHE A 304 -3.54 2.42 -2.66
C PHE A 304 -3.15 3.58 -3.58
N GLU A 305 -2.38 4.50 -3.06
CA GLU A 305 -1.98 5.72 -3.76
C GLU A 305 -0.45 5.82 -3.84
N PRO A 306 0.11 6.47 -4.87
CA PRO A 306 1.55 6.73 -4.88
C PRO A 306 1.92 7.69 -3.74
N SER A 307 3.00 7.38 -3.02
CA SER A 307 3.62 8.36 -2.12
C SER A 307 4.33 9.45 -2.93
N MET A 308 4.94 10.42 -2.25
CA MET A 308 5.70 11.49 -2.90
C MET A 308 6.78 10.96 -3.88
N LEU A 309 7.41 9.82 -3.58
CA LEU A 309 8.40 9.15 -4.45
C LEU A 309 7.79 7.96 -5.21
N GLY A 310 6.46 7.84 -5.25
CA GLY A 310 5.76 6.74 -5.91
C GLY A 310 5.64 6.97 -7.41
N THR A 311 5.84 5.90 -8.18
CA THR A 311 5.61 5.91 -9.63
C THR A 311 4.76 4.71 -10.03
N GLU A 312 3.84 4.95 -10.95
CA GLU A 312 2.99 3.91 -11.55
C GLU A 312 3.46 3.62 -12.98
N VAL A 313 3.60 2.34 -13.31
CA VAL A 313 4.02 1.88 -14.63
C VAL A 313 3.11 0.76 -15.09
N THR A 314 2.72 0.79 -16.36
CA THR A 314 1.94 -0.28 -16.99
C THR A 314 2.78 -0.97 -18.05
N ALA A 315 2.84 -2.30 -18.02
CA ALA A 315 3.53 -3.11 -19.03
C ALA A 315 2.71 -3.18 -20.31
N ALA A 316 3.37 -3.54 -21.41
CA ALA A 316 2.65 -3.99 -22.60
C ALA A 316 1.80 -5.24 -22.25
N PRO A 317 0.61 -5.42 -22.88
CA PRO A 317 -0.23 -6.56 -22.59
C PRO A 317 0.44 -7.87 -23.04
N ILE A 318 0.27 -8.92 -22.24
CA ILE A 318 0.67 -10.29 -22.60
C ILE A 318 -0.57 -10.99 -23.13
N ARG A 319 -0.44 -11.57 -24.32
CA ARG A 319 -1.47 -12.40 -24.92
C ARG A 319 -1.16 -13.88 -24.67
N VAL A 320 -2.09 -14.57 -24.05
CA VAL A 320 -2.08 -16.01 -23.92
C VAL A 320 -3.00 -16.57 -25.01
N ASP A 321 -2.44 -17.43 -25.87
CA ASP A 321 -3.19 -17.98 -26.99
C ASP A 321 -4.27 -18.95 -26.51
N GLY A 322 -5.43 -18.91 -27.18
CA GLY A 322 -6.47 -19.93 -27.00
C GLY A 322 -6.25 -21.14 -27.89
N VAL A 323 -6.88 -22.25 -27.54
CA VAL A 323 -6.81 -23.51 -28.31
C VAL A 323 -8.16 -23.86 -28.90
N ARG A 324 -8.21 -23.99 -30.24
CA ARG A 324 -9.41 -24.46 -30.91
C ARG A 324 -9.54 -25.97 -30.76
N VAL A 325 -10.39 -26.41 -29.86
CA VAL A 325 -10.68 -27.82 -29.62
C VAL A 325 -11.59 -28.34 -30.74
N THR A 326 -11.20 -29.47 -31.34
CA THR A 326 -12.00 -30.25 -32.34
C THR A 326 -11.66 -31.72 -32.16
N ASP A 327 -12.53 -32.62 -32.66
CA ASP A 327 -12.23 -34.08 -32.68
C ASP A 327 -10.92 -34.40 -33.43
N ASP A 328 -10.63 -33.72 -34.52
CA ASP A 328 -9.39 -33.90 -35.30
C ASP A 328 -8.15 -33.45 -34.47
N TRP A 329 -8.24 -32.35 -33.74
CA TRP A 329 -7.17 -31.92 -32.84
C TRP A 329 -6.96 -32.95 -31.72
N ALA A 330 -8.04 -33.39 -31.06
CA ALA A 330 -7.95 -34.37 -30.01
C ALA A 330 -7.36 -35.71 -30.51
N ALA A 331 -7.77 -36.18 -31.70
CA ALA A 331 -7.20 -37.38 -32.32
C ALA A 331 -5.67 -37.26 -32.55
N LYS A 332 -5.19 -36.09 -33.01
CA LYS A 332 -3.75 -35.81 -33.17
C LYS A 332 -3.02 -35.84 -31.83
N VAL A 333 -3.58 -35.24 -30.80
CA VAL A 333 -3.01 -35.26 -29.44
C VAL A 333 -2.94 -36.69 -28.91
N ILE A 334 -4.03 -37.48 -29.04
CA ILE A 334 -4.05 -38.89 -28.63
C ILE A 334 -2.95 -39.72 -29.34
N VAL A 335 -2.74 -39.48 -30.63
CA VAL A 335 -1.68 -40.15 -31.38
C VAL A 335 -0.30 -39.74 -30.88
N SER A 336 -0.08 -38.42 -30.65
CA SER A 336 1.21 -37.94 -30.16
C SER A 336 1.56 -38.49 -28.77
N THR A 337 0.60 -38.67 -27.90
CA THR A 337 0.82 -39.25 -26.56
C THR A 337 1.20 -40.72 -26.57
N LYS A 338 0.82 -41.48 -27.61
CA LYS A 338 1.11 -42.94 -27.69
C LYS A 338 2.59 -43.23 -27.98
N ASN A 339 3.25 -42.37 -28.75
CA ASN A 339 4.55 -42.65 -29.35
C ASN A 339 5.68 -41.76 -28.85
N ALA A 340 5.41 -40.78 -28.00
CA ALA A 340 6.34 -39.72 -27.65
C ALA A 340 7.07 -39.95 -26.34
N THR A 341 8.29 -39.46 -26.29
CA THR A 341 8.91 -39.03 -25.04
C THR A 341 8.08 -37.89 -24.49
N PHE A 342 7.78 -37.86 -23.15
CA PHE A 342 6.96 -36.82 -22.53
C PHE A 342 7.78 -35.53 -22.39
N ASP A 343 7.95 -34.83 -23.51
CA ASP A 343 8.48 -33.46 -23.51
C ASP A 343 7.44 -32.45 -23.06
N SER A 344 7.84 -31.18 -22.90
CA SER A 344 6.94 -30.11 -22.43
C SER A 344 5.74 -29.91 -23.38
N GLY A 345 5.91 -30.05 -24.66
CA GLY A 345 4.83 -29.92 -25.65
C GLY A 345 3.78 -31.01 -25.51
N THR A 346 4.22 -32.26 -25.38
CA THR A 346 3.33 -33.40 -25.14
C THR A 346 2.57 -33.26 -23.84
N MET A 347 3.25 -32.85 -22.78
CA MET A 347 2.62 -32.58 -21.47
C MET A 347 1.58 -31.48 -21.56
N THR A 348 1.89 -30.37 -22.23
CA THR A 348 0.96 -29.26 -22.47
C THR A 348 -0.29 -29.74 -23.23
N ASN A 349 -0.11 -30.53 -24.31
CA ASN A 349 -1.22 -31.05 -25.06
C ASN A 349 -2.10 -32.02 -24.25
N MET A 350 -1.51 -32.84 -23.39
CA MET A 350 -2.27 -33.67 -22.45
C MET A 350 -3.10 -32.84 -21.44
N ALA A 351 -2.52 -31.79 -20.88
CA ALA A 351 -3.21 -30.89 -19.98
C ALA A 351 -4.37 -30.15 -20.66
N LEU A 352 -4.16 -29.72 -21.92
CA LEU A 352 -5.22 -29.08 -22.72
C LEU A 352 -6.33 -30.08 -23.10
N LEU A 353 -5.99 -31.31 -23.40
CA LEU A 353 -6.98 -32.37 -23.66
C LEU A 353 -7.80 -32.67 -22.41
N ALA A 354 -7.17 -32.72 -21.25
CA ALA A 354 -7.86 -32.88 -19.98
C ALA A 354 -8.77 -31.67 -19.66
N ALA A 355 -8.33 -30.45 -19.96
CA ALA A 355 -9.14 -29.25 -19.82
C ALA A 355 -10.38 -29.27 -20.73
N ALA A 356 -10.23 -29.75 -21.95
CA ALA A 356 -11.36 -29.94 -22.89
C ALA A 356 -12.36 -30.96 -22.37
N LEU A 357 -11.90 -32.09 -21.84
CA LEU A 357 -12.78 -33.09 -21.19
C LEU A 357 -13.51 -32.51 -19.99
N ALA A 358 -12.82 -31.78 -19.15
CA ALA A 358 -13.42 -31.15 -17.97
C ALA A 358 -14.49 -30.11 -18.35
N ARG A 359 -14.24 -29.28 -19.38
CA ARG A 359 -15.22 -28.34 -19.91
C ARG A 359 -16.47 -29.05 -20.44
N ASP A 360 -16.26 -30.07 -21.30
CA ASP A 360 -17.35 -30.82 -21.93
C ASP A 360 -18.17 -31.64 -20.93
N SER A 361 -17.58 -32.00 -19.76
CA SER A 361 -18.32 -32.69 -18.68
C SER A 361 -19.20 -31.74 -17.85
N LEU A 362 -18.90 -30.45 -17.82
CA LEU A 362 -19.71 -29.45 -17.11
C LEU A 362 -21.01 -29.10 -17.84
N ASN A 363 -21.00 -29.18 -19.16
CA ASN A 363 -22.18 -28.92 -20.02
C ASN A 363 -22.20 -29.86 -21.23
N GLU A 364 -22.78 -31.03 -21.03
CA GLU A 364 -22.85 -32.09 -22.07
C GLU A 364 -23.60 -31.62 -23.34
N ASN A 365 -24.54 -30.71 -23.22
CA ASN A 365 -25.32 -30.18 -24.36
C ASN A 365 -24.49 -29.24 -25.26
N GLU A 366 -23.42 -28.67 -24.74
CA GLU A 366 -22.50 -27.78 -25.45
C GLU A 366 -21.14 -28.43 -25.68
N ALA A 367 -21.03 -29.75 -25.45
CA ALA A 367 -19.79 -30.48 -25.61
C ALA A 367 -19.29 -30.37 -27.06
N VAL A 368 -18.02 -30.00 -27.20
CA VAL A 368 -17.37 -29.84 -28.51
C VAL A 368 -16.81 -31.14 -29.03
N LEU A 369 -16.35 -32.05 -28.15
CA LEU A 369 -15.84 -33.38 -28.50
C LEU A 369 -16.98 -34.39 -28.57
N SER A 370 -16.97 -35.23 -29.58
CA SER A 370 -17.90 -36.34 -29.66
C SER A 370 -17.74 -37.33 -28.50
N PRO A 371 -18.78 -38.05 -28.05
CA PRO A 371 -18.66 -39.02 -26.96
C PRO A 371 -17.53 -40.04 -27.15
N GLN A 372 -17.35 -40.52 -28.38
CA GLN A 372 -16.29 -41.46 -28.71
C GLN A 372 -14.88 -40.86 -28.55
N THR A 373 -14.72 -39.60 -28.95
CA THR A 373 -13.46 -38.86 -28.77
C THR A 373 -13.20 -38.57 -27.30
N ARG A 374 -14.24 -38.22 -26.52
CA ARG A 374 -14.10 -38.02 -25.07
C ARG A 374 -13.60 -39.26 -24.34
N ASP A 375 -14.20 -40.46 -24.63
CA ASP A 375 -13.78 -41.72 -24.03
C ASP A 375 -12.36 -42.10 -24.45
N ALA A 376 -12.02 -41.90 -25.72
CA ALA A 376 -10.67 -42.17 -26.21
C ALA A 376 -9.63 -41.22 -25.57
N SER A 377 -9.98 -39.94 -25.38
CA SER A 377 -9.13 -38.95 -24.75
C SER A 377 -8.89 -39.26 -23.25
N ALA A 378 -9.93 -39.63 -22.51
CA ALA A 378 -9.83 -39.99 -21.10
C ALA A 378 -8.86 -41.18 -20.93
N ARG A 379 -9.05 -42.27 -21.73
CA ARG A 379 -8.13 -43.44 -21.72
C ARG A 379 -6.69 -43.07 -22.08
N ALA A 380 -6.50 -42.22 -23.11
CA ALA A 380 -5.16 -41.81 -23.53
C ALA A 380 -4.43 -41.01 -22.44
N ILE A 381 -5.14 -40.15 -21.68
CA ILE A 381 -4.55 -39.40 -20.57
C ILE A 381 -4.17 -40.33 -19.42
N VAL A 382 -5.05 -41.29 -19.07
CA VAL A 382 -4.79 -42.30 -18.03
C VAL A 382 -3.56 -43.14 -18.38
N ASP A 383 -3.52 -43.68 -19.59
CA ASP A 383 -2.38 -44.48 -20.08
C ASP A 383 -1.07 -43.67 -20.10
N ALA A 384 -1.15 -42.42 -20.49
CA ALA A 384 0.02 -41.54 -20.52
C ALA A 384 0.49 -41.20 -19.09
N PHE A 385 -0.42 -40.91 -18.16
CA PHE A 385 -0.10 -40.65 -16.77
C PHE A 385 0.63 -41.80 -16.08
N GLN A 386 0.29 -43.05 -16.42
CA GLN A 386 1.01 -44.23 -15.89
C GLN A 386 2.46 -44.27 -16.33
N ARG A 387 2.77 -43.78 -17.54
CA ARG A 387 4.12 -43.79 -18.14
C ARG A 387 4.95 -42.55 -17.75
N CYS A 388 4.33 -41.49 -17.25
CA CYS A 388 5.00 -40.31 -16.76
C CYS A 388 5.86 -40.60 -15.54
N ASP A 389 6.99 -39.90 -15.43
CA ASP A 389 7.75 -39.84 -14.18
C ASP A 389 6.99 -39.03 -13.10
N PHE A 390 7.50 -39.03 -11.86
CA PHE A 390 6.81 -38.42 -10.76
C PHE A 390 6.73 -36.89 -10.86
N ILE A 391 7.68 -36.22 -11.55
CA ILE A 391 7.65 -34.75 -11.74
C ILE A 391 6.56 -34.39 -12.75
N GLN A 392 6.50 -35.16 -13.86
CA GLN A 392 5.50 -35.05 -14.90
C GLN A 392 4.09 -35.31 -14.33
N GLN A 393 3.95 -36.36 -13.50
CA GLN A 393 2.70 -36.68 -12.81
C GLN A 393 2.25 -35.52 -11.86
N ALA A 394 3.16 -35.00 -11.06
CA ALA A 394 2.90 -33.90 -10.18
C ALA A 394 2.48 -32.65 -10.97
N TRP A 395 3.17 -32.34 -12.07
CA TRP A 395 2.81 -31.21 -12.93
C TRP A 395 1.42 -31.39 -13.54
N LEU A 396 1.14 -32.56 -14.16
CA LEU A 396 -0.19 -32.84 -14.71
C LEU A 396 -1.29 -32.66 -13.64
N LEU A 397 -1.10 -33.23 -12.46
CA LEU A 397 -2.05 -33.09 -11.35
C LEU A 397 -2.23 -31.63 -10.93
N SER A 398 -1.22 -30.79 -11.03
CA SER A 398 -1.32 -29.36 -10.66
C SER A 398 -2.15 -28.54 -11.65
N VAL A 399 -2.34 -28.99 -12.89
CA VAL A 399 -3.01 -28.24 -13.95
C VAL A 399 -4.31 -28.88 -14.45
N ILE A 400 -4.50 -30.20 -14.27
CA ILE A 400 -5.73 -30.91 -14.67
C ILE A 400 -6.88 -30.58 -13.71
N ARG A 401 -8.04 -30.18 -14.24
CA ARG A 401 -9.25 -29.98 -13.43
C ARG A 401 -9.84 -31.30 -12.92
N ASN A 402 -10.48 -31.24 -11.79
CA ASN A 402 -11.27 -32.35 -11.27
C ASN A 402 -12.46 -32.63 -12.22
N SER A 403 -12.52 -33.84 -12.74
CA SER A 403 -13.65 -34.34 -13.52
C SER A 403 -13.83 -35.83 -13.27
N ASP A 404 -15.03 -36.32 -13.46
CA ASP A 404 -15.32 -37.75 -13.27
C ASP A 404 -14.49 -38.64 -14.19
N SER A 405 -14.24 -38.17 -15.42
CA SER A 405 -13.41 -38.87 -16.42
C SER A 405 -11.96 -39.03 -15.99
N LEU A 406 -11.47 -38.30 -15.01
CA LEU A 406 -10.08 -38.30 -14.56
C LEU A 406 -9.90 -38.75 -13.10
N LYS A 407 -10.96 -39.23 -12.43
CA LYS A 407 -10.91 -39.78 -11.06
C LYS A 407 -9.92 -40.93 -10.91
N GLU A 408 -9.75 -41.75 -11.96
CA GLU A 408 -8.80 -42.88 -11.99
C GLU A 408 -7.36 -42.39 -11.81
N ILE A 409 -6.99 -41.23 -12.37
CA ILE A 409 -5.65 -40.63 -12.23
C ILE A 409 -5.35 -40.32 -10.77
N GLN A 410 -6.31 -39.76 -10.04
CA GLN A 410 -6.13 -39.43 -8.60
C GLN A 410 -5.93 -40.70 -7.77
N SER A 411 -6.73 -41.73 -8.02
CA SER A 411 -6.61 -43.01 -7.33
C SER A 411 -5.25 -43.67 -7.59
N MET A 412 -4.76 -43.65 -8.83
CA MET A 412 -3.43 -44.14 -9.17
C MET A 412 -2.30 -43.32 -8.55
N ALA A 413 -2.46 -42.00 -8.48
CA ALA A 413 -1.49 -41.11 -7.87
C ALA A 413 -1.33 -41.37 -6.37
N VAL A 414 -2.42 -41.60 -5.67
CA VAL A 414 -2.41 -41.97 -4.24
C VAL A 414 -1.72 -43.33 -4.05
N ALA A 415 -2.00 -44.33 -4.89
CA ALA A 415 -1.42 -45.66 -4.80
C ALA A 415 0.12 -45.67 -4.95
N LYS A 416 0.69 -44.72 -5.68
CA LYS A 416 2.17 -44.63 -5.91
C LYS A 416 2.93 -44.08 -4.70
N GLN A 417 2.30 -43.52 -3.71
CA GLN A 417 2.86 -42.99 -2.46
C GLN A 417 4.07 -42.03 -2.67
N ASN A 418 4.15 -41.36 -3.82
CA ASN A 418 5.22 -40.39 -4.06
C ASN A 418 4.95 -39.11 -3.32
N ARG A 419 5.94 -38.62 -2.55
CA ARG A 419 5.86 -37.42 -1.70
C ARG A 419 5.34 -36.19 -2.45
N LEU A 420 5.93 -35.85 -3.61
CA LEU A 420 5.54 -34.68 -4.39
C LEU A 420 4.10 -34.78 -4.89
N VAL A 421 3.73 -35.95 -5.39
CA VAL A 421 2.38 -36.24 -5.90
C VAL A 421 1.35 -36.11 -4.77
N ILE A 422 1.61 -36.66 -3.59
CA ILE A 422 0.73 -36.55 -2.44
C ILE A 422 0.57 -35.08 -2.01
N MET A 423 1.66 -34.31 -1.96
CA MET A 423 1.59 -32.90 -1.62
C MET A 423 0.72 -32.08 -2.60
N ILE A 424 0.83 -32.34 -3.92
CA ILE A 424 -0.05 -31.70 -4.91
C ILE A 424 -1.50 -32.10 -4.70
N LEU A 425 -1.81 -33.37 -4.44
CA LEU A 425 -3.17 -33.83 -4.17
C LEU A 425 -3.75 -33.18 -2.91
N LEU A 426 -2.96 -33.03 -1.85
CA LEU A 426 -3.34 -32.33 -0.64
C LEU A 426 -3.70 -30.87 -0.91
N ILE A 427 -2.85 -30.14 -1.68
CA ILE A 427 -3.14 -28.74 -2.05
C ILE A 427 -4.45 -28.66 -2.85
N ARG A 428 -4.72 -29.63 -3.71
CA ARG A 428 -5.96 -29.67 -4.49
C ARG A 428 -7.22 -29.88 -3.66
N LEU A 429 -7.13 -30.42 -2.46
CA LEU A 429 -8.29 -30.50 -1.56
C LEU A 429 -8.85 -29.08 -1.29
N LEU A 430 -8.01 -28.05 -1.24
CA LEU A 430 -8.42 -26.67 -1.06
C LEU A 430 -9.22 -26.08 -2.25
N GLU A 431 -9.29 -26.78 -3.38
CA GLU A 431 -10.14 -26.42 -4.51
C GLU A 431 -11.60 -26.90 -4.34
N GLN A 432 -11.90 -27.69 -3.33
CA GLN A 432 -13.25 -28.14 -3.02
C GLN A 432 -14.05 -26.96 -2.46
N ILE A 433 -15.33 -26.88 -2.82
CA ILE A 433 -16.23 -25.80 -2.43
C ILE A 433 -16.67 -25.97 -0.97
N ASP A 434 -16.84 -27.21 -0.50
CA ASP A 434 -17.29 -27.52 0.86
C ASP A 434 -16.09 -27.80 1.77
N ASN A 435 -15.85 -26.91 2.70
CA ASN A 435 -14.76 -27.01 3.66
C ASN A 435 -14.89 -28.24 4.59
N ASN A 436 -16.11 -28.71 4.89
CA ASN A 436 -16.32 -29.89 5.73
C ASN A 436 -15.84 -31.16 5.01
N LEU A 437 -16.10 -31.30 3.72
CA LEU A 437 -15.65 -32.43 2.92
C LEU A 437 -14.11 -32.53 2.89
N ILE A 438 -13.39 -31.42 3.00
CA ILE A 438 -11.92 -31.41 3.07
C ILE A 438 -11.44 -32.07 4.37
N LEU A 439 -12.06 -31.74 5.51
CA LEU A 439 -11.68 -32.31 6.81
C LEU A 439 -11.98 -33.81 6.92
N GLU A 440 -12.98 -34.28 6.18
CA GLU A 440 -13.38 -35.70 6.14
C GLU A 440 -12.63 -36.52 5.09
N ASP A 441 -11.80 -35.87 4.26
CA ASP A 441 -11.12 -36.52 3.15
C ASP A 441 -10.12 -37.58 3.65
N PRO A 442 -10.19 -38.82 3.16
CA PRO A 442 -9.30 -39.92 3.58
C PRO A 442 -7.81 -39.62 3.33
N LEU A 443 -7.50 -38.87 2.26
CA LEU A 443 -6.12 -38.48 1.96
C LEU A 443 -5.58 -37.53 3.04
N LEU A 444 -6.35 -36.53 3.48
CA LEU A 444 -5.97 -35.63 4.56
C LEU A 444 -5.74 -36.42 5.86
N THR A 445 -6.70 -37.25 6.23
CA THR A 445 -6.61 -38.07 7.44
C THR A 445 -5.39 -39.01 7.43
N ALA A 446 -5.09 -39.64 6.32
CA ALA A 446 -3.90 -40.48 6.17
C ALA A 446 -2.60 -39.66 6.22
N SER A 447 -2.60 -38.48 5.61
CA SER A 447 -1.43 -37.60 5.55
C SER A 447 -1.06 -36.97 6.92
N LEU A 448 -2.05 -36.70 7.78
CA LEU A 448 -1.84 -36.26 9.16
C LEU A 448 -1.06 -37.31 10.01
N ARG A 449 -1.14 -38.58 9.63
CA ARG A 449 -0.43 -39.71 10.28
C ARG A 449 0.84 -40.12 9.56
N SER A 450 1.23 -39.36 8.51
CA SER A 450 2.41 -39.70 7.70
C SER A 450 3.70 -39.61 8.50
N ASP A 451 4.64 -40.53 8.28
CA ASP A 451 5.98 -40.48 8.81
C ASP A 451 6.83 -39.39 8.14
N ASP A 452 6.50 -38.97 6.91
CA ASP A 452 7.15 -37.86 6.21
C ASP A 452 6.77 -36.52 6.83
N PRO A 453 7.72 -35.77 7.46
CA PRO A 453 7.42 -34.52 8.16
C PRO A 453 6.88 -33.42 7.24
N SER A 454 7.19 -33.47 5.93
CA SER A 454 6.70 -32.47 4.98
C SER A 454 5.24 -32.72 4.58
N ILE A 455 4.87 -33.99 4.38
CA ILE A 455 3.49 -34.40 4.10
C ILE A 455 2.62 -34.06 5.33
N ARG A 456 3.07 -34.48 6.51
CA ARG A 456 2.36 -34.22 7.76
C ARG A 456 2.21 -32.72 8.02
N GLY A 457 3.29 -31.94 7.92
CA GLY A 457 3.26 -30.49 8.13
C GLY A 457 2.34 -29.76 7.15
N LEU A 458 2.25 -30.19 5.89
CA LEU A 458 1.30 -29.64 4.92
C LEU A 458 -0.15 -30.03 5.29
N ALA A 459 -0.39 -31.27 5.68
CA ALA A 459 -1.70 -31.72 6.10
C ALA A 459 -2.22 -30.97 7.34
N GLU A 460 -1.38 -30.77 8.37
CA GLU A 460 -1.66 -29.98 9.56
C GLU A 460 -1.94 -28.49 9.22
N TRP A 461 -1.22 -27.93 8.23
CA TRP A 461 -1.47 -26.57 7.76
C TRP A 461 -2.83 -26.48 7.06
N ILE A 462 -3.19 -27.44 6.20
CA ILE A 462 -4.49 -27.50 5.51
C ILE A 462 -5.62 -27.60 6.55
N GLU A 463 -5.53 -28.55 7.48
CA GLU A 463 -6.52 -28.74 8.54
C GLU A 463 -6.78 -27.44 9.30
N ARG A 464 -5.72 -26.79 9.80
CA ARG A 464 -5.83 -25.51 10.52
C ARG A 464 -6.44 -24.40 9.65
N ARG A 465 -6.07 -24.35 8.36
CA ARG A 465 -6.59 -23.34 7.44
C ARG A 465 -8.07 -23.52 7.16
N VAL A 466 -8.51 -24.75 6.95
CA VAL A 466 -9.91 -25.08 6.71
C VAL A 466 -10.75 -24.81 7.96
N GLN A 467 -10.23 -25.16 9.16
CA GLN A 467 -10.91 -24.87 10.41
C GLN A 467 -11.09 -23.35 10.62
N GLN A 468 -10.07 -22.53 10.33
CA GLN A 468 -10.18 -21.07 10.37
C GLN A 468 -11.26 -20.53 9.42
N LEU A 469 -11.39 -21.11 8.22
CA LEU A 469 -12.42 -20.71 7.26
C LEU A 469 -13.82 -21.04 7.78
N LEU A 470 -14.02 -22.23 8.34
CA LEU A 470 -15.29 -22.64 8.95
C LEU A 470 -15.67 -21.73 10.14
N ASP A 471 -14.71 -21.39 11.01
CA ASP A 471 -14.94 -20.49 12.13
C ASP A 471 -15.35 -19.07 11.63
N MET A 472 -14.73 -18.59 10.54
CA MET A 472 -15.09 -17.32 9.91
C MET A 472 -16.49 -17.35 9.29
N GLU A 473 -16.88 -18.46 8.65
CA GLU A 473 -18.21 -18.66 8.08
C GLU A 473 -19.29 -18.67 9.15
N LEU A 474 -19.04 -19.39 10.26
CA LEU A 474 -19.94 -19.43 11.41
C LEU A 474 -20.12 -18.03 12.05
N ALA A 475 -19.02 -17.30 12.25
CA ALA A 475 -19.07 -15.95 12.78
C ALA A 475 -19.81 -14.98 11.84
N ALA A 476 -19.68 -15.16 10.53
CA ALA A 476 -20.41 -14.35 9.54
C ALA A 476 -21.92 -14.65 9.54
N GLN A 477 -22.29 -15.94 9.72
CA GLN A 477 -23.70 -16.35 9.84
C GLN A 477 -24.34 -15.80 11.12
N GLN A 478 -23.63 -15.87 12.25
CA GLN A 478 -24.12 -15.31 13.52
C GLN A 478 -24.40 -13.81 13.43
N ARG A 479 -23.48 -13.03 12.82
CA ARG A 479 -23.69 -11.59 12.60
C ARG A 479 -24.88 -11.27 11.71
N ARG A 480 -25.18 -12.09 10.70
CA ARG A 480 -26.37 -11.92 9.85
C ARG A 480 -27.65 -12.17 10.63
N ASN A 481 -27.70 -13.24 11.45
CA ASN A 481 -28.86 -13.59 12.28
C ASN A 481 -29.09 -12.54 13.39
N GLU A 482 -28.08 -11.82 13.84
CA GLU A 482 -28.20 -10.72 14.81
C GLU A 482 -28.71 -9.41 14.18
N GLN A 483 -28.63 -9.29 12.85
CA GLN A 483 -29.06 -8.10 12.10
C GLN A 483 -30.48 -8.24 11.50
N GLU A 484 -31.03 -9.48 11.43
CA GLU A 484 -32.43 -9.78 11.11
C GLU A 484 -33.31 -9.81 12.39
#